data_8b148089a9b493ec1a3b5c34a3b33b96
#
_entry.id   8b148089a9b493ec1a3b5c34a3b33b96
#
_cell.length_a   1.000
_cell.length_b   1.000
_cell.length_c   1.000
_cell.angle_alpha   90.00
_cell.angle_beta   90.00
_cell.angle_gamma   90.00
#
_symmetry.space_group_name_H-M   'P 1'
#
loop_
_entity.id
_entity.type
_entity.pdbx_description
1 polymer ?
#
loop_
_entity_poly.entity_id
_entity_poly.type
_entity_poly.pdbx_seq_one_letter_code
_entity_poly.pdbx_strand_id
1 'polypeptide(L)'
;MPHVHDLIDFTVSAFILHPTEPRLLLVKHRKIGKWLQPGGHIELDENPLQALTHELEEETGLQPSDYTLLQPDQPTGLTHTTALPVPFQINQHAFNDTHQHIDLSYIAKAHTDTLTETPDGADDIRWCTLAELKDFATSDEIFPDTLHICEWVLSKAL
;
A
#
# COMPACT_ATOMS: atom_id res chain seq x y z
N MET A 1 15.56 4.14 3.36
CA MET A 1 15.99 3.02 4.20
C MET A 1 17.08 2.22 3.53
N PRO A 2 18.07 1.72 4.25
CA PRO A 2 19.00 0.77 3.70
C PRO A 2 18.25 -0.51 3.33
N HIS A 3 18.64 -1.14 2.24
CA HIS A 3 18.08 -2.42 1.86
C HIS A 3 18.47 -3.50 2.88
N VAL A 4 17.52 -4.36 3.21
CA VAL A 4 17.69 -5.42 4.21
C VAL A 4 18.44 -6.61 3.63
N HIS A 5 18.26 -6.85 2.32
CA HIS A 5 18.93 -7.90 1.57
C HIS A 5 19.67 -7.33 0.36
N ASP A 6 20.75 -7.96 -0.06
CA ASP A 6 21.58 -7.46 -1.15
C ASP A 6 20.91 -7.55 -2.52
N LEU A 7 19.99 -8.51 -2.72
CA LEU A 7 19.40 -8.81 -4.02
C LEU A 7 17.86 -8.64 -4.03
N ILE A 8 17.18 -9.08 -2.97
CA ILE A 8 15.72 -9.06 -2.87
C ILE A 8 15.32 -8.53 -1.52
N ASP A 9 14.52 -7.47 -1.48
CA ASP A 9 13.84 -6.98 -0.27
C ASP A 9 12.37 -7.35 -0.31
N PHE A 10 11.80 -7.59 0.88
CA PHE A 10 10.37 -7.74 1.06
C PHE A 10 9.75 -6.40 1.46
N THR A 11 8.65 -6.06 0.80
CA THR A 11 7.88 -4.84 1.07
C THR A 11 6.43 -5.17 1.35
N VAL A 12 5.73 -4.24 1.95
CA VAL A 12 4.28 -4.26 2.13
C VAL A 12 3.67 -3.01 1.54
N SER A 13 2.46 -3.12 1.02
CA SER A 13 1.70 -1.97 0.55
C SER A 13 0.21 -2.16 0.77
N ALA A 14 -0.56 -1.08 0.81
CA ALA A 14 -2.00 -1.15 0.93
C ALA A 14 -2.72 -0.24 -0.07
N PHE A 15 -3.70 -0.81 -0.76
CA PHE A 15 -4.70 -0.07 -1.52
C PHE A 15 -5.86 0.23 -0.58
N ILE A 16 -5.93 1.47 -0.09
CA ILE A 16 -6.86 1.87 0.96
C ILE A 16 -8.07 2.55 0.33
N LEU A 17 -9.23 1.93 0.52
CA LEU A 17 -10.52 2.43 0.06
C LEU A 17 -11.05 3.50 1.02
N HIS A 18 -11.55 4.61 0.46
CA HIS A 18 -12.22 5.66 1.20
C HIS A 18 -13.46 5.12 1.94
N PRO A 19 -13.82 5.67 3.10
CA PRO A 19 -14.95 5.18 3.90
C PRO A 19 -16.28 5.11 3.14
N THR A 20 -16.58 6.09 2.31
CA THR A 20 -17.90 6.27 1.71
C THR A 20 -17.91 6.51 0.19
N GLU A 21 -16.78 6.87 -0.39
CA GLU A 21 -16.67 7.24 -1.80
C GLU A 21 -15.79 6.26 -2.59
N PRO A 22 -15.95 6.15 -3.92
CA PRO A 22 -15.09 5.31 -4.77
C PRO A 22 -13.74 5.99 -5.02
N ARG A 23 -12.92 6.08 -3.98
CA ARG A 23 -11.59 6.69 -3.98
C ARG A 23 -10.57 5.76 -3.34
N LEU A 24 -9.32 5.88 -3.76
CA LEU A 24 -8.17 5.24 -3.16
C LEU A 24 -7.19 6.28 -2.61
N LEU A 25 -6.54 5.94 -1.50
CA LEU A 25 -5.51 6.78 -0.91
C LEU A 25 -4.18 6.54 -1.62
N LEU A 26 -3.58 7.60 -2.13
CA LEU A 26 -2.25 7.59 -2.74
C LEU A 26 -1.35 8.67 -2.15
N VAL A 27 -0.06 8.39 -2.19
CA VAL A 27 1.01 9.30 -1.78
C VAL A 27 1.85 9.63 -3.02
N LYS A 28 2.13 10.91 -3.26
CA LYS A 28 3.04 11.33 -4.32
C LYS A 28 4.48 11.28 -3.82
N HIS A 29 5.22 10.27 -4.24
CA HIS A 29 6.59 10.03 -3.81
C HIS A 29 7.56 11.05 -4.42
N ARG A 30 8.25 11.85 -3.59
CA ARG A 30 9.09 12.97 -4.03
C ARG A 30 10.20 12.56 -4.99
N LYS A 31 10.95 11.52 -4.67
CA LYS A 31 12.09 11.07 -5.51
C LYS A 31 11.67 10.43 -6.82
N ILE A 32 10.56 9.68 -6.80
CA ILE A 32 10.06 8.96 -7.97
C ILE A 32 9.18 9.88 -8.83
N GLY A 33 8.53 10.89 -8.24
CA GLY A 33 7.60 11.79 -8.90
C GLY A 33 6.28 11.12 -9.32
N LYS A 34 5.95 9.98 -8.73
CA LYS A 34 4.76 9.19 -9.05
C LYS A 34 3.83 9.06 -7.84
N TRP A 35 2.56 8.90 -8.14
CA TRP A 35 1.55 8.51 -7.17
C TRP A 35 1.62 7.01 -6.93
N LEU A 36 1.80 6.62 -5.66
CA LEU A 36 1.94 5.23 -5.23
C LEU A 36 0.97 4.95 -4.07
N GLN A 37 0.59 3.70 -3.93
CA GLN A 37 -0.06 3.23 -2.71
C GLN A 37 0.90 3.35 -1.51
N PRO A 38 0.41 3.66 -0.30
CA PRO A 38 1.23 3.67 0.91
C PRO A 38 1.87 2.30 1.18
N GLY A 39 3.09 2.30 1.69
CA GLY A 39 3.82 1.09 2.04
C GLY A 39 5.32 1.31 2.12
N GLY A 40 6.05 0.25 2.46
CA GLY A 40 7.51 0.29 2.59
C GLY A 40 8.12 -1.06 2.90
N HIS A 41 9.35 -1.04 3.37
CA HIS A 41 10.12 -2.26 3.63
C HIS A 41 9.66 -2.99 4.91
N ILE A 42 9.73 -4.33 4.88
CA ILE A 42 9.63 -5.15 6.08
C ILE A 42 11.02 -5.19 6.72
N GLU A 43 11.16 -4.63 7.91
CA GLU A 43 12.42 -4.63 8.65
C GLU A 43 12.76 -6.03 9.19
N LEU A 44 14.03 -6.24 9.58
CA LEU A 44 14.51 -7.55 10.05
C LEU A 44 13.77 -8.08 11.29
N ASP A 45 13.22 -7.20 12.10
CA ASP A 45 12.51 -7.52 13.34
C ASP A 45 10.98 -7.38 13.23
N GLU A 46 10.47 -7.16 12.03
CA GLU A 46 9.05 -7.01 11.76
C GLU A 46 8.46 -8.19 10.98
N ASN A 47 7.23 -8.56 11.31
CA ASN A 47 6.40 -9.35 10.41
C ASN A 47 5.63 -8.42 9.42
N PRO A 48 5.02 -8.96 8.35
CA PRO A 48 4.31 -8.13 7.38
C PRO A 48 3.22 -7.23 7.96
N LEU A 49 2.49 -7.67 8.99
CA LEU A 49 1.45 -6.85 9.62
C LEU A 49 2.05 -5.68 10.42
N GLN A 50 3.13 -5.93 11.13
CA GLN A 50 3.84 -4.87 11.88
C GLN A 50 4.41 -3.83 10.94
N ALA A 51 5.05 -4.25 9.84
CA ALA A 51 5.55 -3.36 8.82
C ALA A 51 4.43 -2.53 8.18
N LEU A 52 3.33 -3.18 7.79
CA LEU A 52 2.18 -2.48 7.20
C LEU A 52 1.60 -1.43 8.15
N THR A 53 1.41 -1.78 9.43
CA THR A 53 0.90 -0.86 10.46
C THR A 53 1.82 0.35 10.62
N HIS A 54 3.11 0.12 10.70
CA HIS A 54 4.15 1.15 10.84
C HIS A 54 4.15 2.10 9.63
N GLU A 55 4.19 1.57 8.41
CA GLU A 55 4.20 2.37 7.19
C GLU A 55 2.91 3.18 6.99
N LEU A 56 1.74 2.60 7.28
CA LEU A 56 0.47 3.32 7.17
C LEU A 56 0.38 4.45 8.20
N GLU A 57 0.85 4.25 9.42
CA GLU A 57 0.91 5.29 10.43
C GLU A 57 1.85 6.44 10.00
N GLU A 58 3.06 6.12 9.54
CA GLU A 58 4.03 7.13 9.12
C GLU A 58 3.59 7.89 7.87
N GLU A 59 3.08 7.21 6.86
CA GLU A 59 2.76 7.84 5.58
C GLU A 59 1.37 8.46 5.52
N THR A 60 0.41 8.00 6.33
CA THR A 60 -0.99 8.44 6.22
C THR A 60 -1.58 8.96 7.52
N GLY A 61 -0.98 8.65 8.65
CA GLY A 61 -1.53 8.91 9.99
C GLY A 61 -2.61 7.93 10.42
N LEU A 62 -2.99 6.95 9.58
CA LEU A 62 -4.02 5.97 9.92
C LEU A 62 -3.48 4.95 10.93
N GLN A 63 -4.20 4.82 12.04
CA GLN A 63 -3.94 3.83 13.07
C GLN A 63 -4.66 2.51 12.75
N PRO A 64 -4.29 1.37 13.36
CA PRO A 64 -4.97 0.09 13.15
C PRO A 64 -6.49 0.12 13.39
N SER A 65 -6.97 1.02 14.26
CA SER A 65 -8.40 1.24 14.51
C SER A 65 -9.12 2.00 13.41
N ASP A 66 -8.38 2.66 12.49
CA ASP A 66 -8.92 3.53 11.46
C ASP A 66 -9.23 2.80 10.14
N TYR A 67 -8.89 1.51 10.04
CA TYR A 67 -9.14 0.71 8.85
C TYR A 67 -9.36 -0.77 9.19
N THR A 68 -9.94 -1.50 8.24
CA THR A 68 -10.07 -2.96 8.26
C THR A 68 -9.40 -3.54 7.01
N LEU A 69 -8.52 -4.52 7.19
CA LEU A 69 -7.96 -5.27 6.07
C LEU A 69 -9.02 -6.21 5.50
N LEU A 70 -9.23 -6.17 4.20
CA LEU A 70 -10.14 -7.07 3.50
C LEU A 70 -9.40 -8.35 3.14
N GLN A 71 -9.86 -9.48 3.67
CA GLN A 71 -9.17 -10.76 3.54
C GLN A 71 -10.15 -11.88 3.21
N PRO A 72 -9.68 -12.94 2.53
CA PRO A 72 -10.44 -14.18 2.43
C PRO A 72 -10.51 -14.88 3.79
N ASP A 73 -11.43 -15.82 3.92
CA ASP A 73 -11.53 -16.68 5.09
C ASP A 73 -10.21 -17.42 5.34
N GLN A 74 -9.83 -17.51 6.60
CA GLN A 74 -8.60 -18.15 7.05
C GLN A 74 -8.89 -19.30 8.01
N PRO A 75 -8.03 -20.33 8.05
CA PRO A 75 -8.07 -21.33 9.11
C PRO A 75 -7.96 -20.67 10.48
N THR A 76 -8.77 -21.14 11.42
CA THR A 76 -8.79 -20.67 12.82
C THR A 76 -8.33 -21.79 13.77
N GLY A 77 -8.09 -21.43 15.03
CA GLY A 77 -7.71 -22.40 16.07
C GLY A 77 -6.28 -22.87 16.00
N LEU A 78 -5.39 -22.12 15.37
CA LEU A 78 -3.96 -22.41 15.36
C LEU A 78 -3.38 -22.23 16.77
N THR A 79 -2.55 -23.20 17.22
CA THR A 79 -2.00 -23.22 18.57
C THR A 79 -0.51 -22.99 18.64
N HIS A 80 0.20 -23.24 17.54
CA HIS A 80 1.68 -23.14 17.47
C HIS A 80 2.17 -22.10 16.46
N THR A 81 1.26 -21.53 15.67
CA THR A 81 1.57 -20.51 14.67
C THR A 81 0.64 -19.32 14.83
N THR A 82 1.10 -18.15 14.43
CA THR A 82 0.26 -16.94 14.34
C THR A 82 -0.17 -16.75 12.89
N ALA A 83 -1.47 -16.76 12.63
CA ALA A 83 -1.99 -16.42 11.32
C ALA A 83 -1.80 -14.91 11.07
N LEU A 84 -1.12 -14.58 9.98
CA LEU A 84 -0.98 -13.19 9.53
C LEU A 84 -2.00 -12.88 8.46
N PRO A 85 -2.34 -11.59 8.25
CA PRO A 85 -3.19 -11.18 7.14
C PRO A 85 -2.67 -11.70 5.81
N VAL A 86 -3.57 -12.15 4.96
CA VAL A 86 -3.22 -12.63 3.62
C VAL A 86 -3.28 -11.47 2.64
N PRO A 87 -2.19 -11.19 1.90
CA PRO A 87 -2.21 -10.19 0.84
C PRO A 87 -3.13 -10.66 -0.30
N PHE A 88 -3.79 -9.72 -0.99
CA PHE A 88 -4.58 -10.08 -2.18
C PHE A 88 -3.67 -10.36 -3.38
N GLN A 89 -2.46 -9.85 -3.36
CA GLN A 89 -1.46 -10.04 -4.40
C GLN A 89 -0.06 -10.10 -3.78
N ILE A 90 0.79 -10.94 -4.33
CA ILE A 90 2.24 -10.90 -4.13
C ILE A 90 2.85 -10.68 -5.51
N ASN A 91 3.66 -9.64 -5.66
CA ASN A 91 4.33 -9.34 -6.92
C ASN A 91 5.83 -9.14 -6.71
N GLN A 92 6.56 -9.27 -7.80
CA GLN A 92 7.99 -8.97 -7.83
C GLN A 92 8.25 -7.90 -8.89
N HIS A 93 8.99 -6.87 -8.53
CA HIS A 93 9.37 -5.82 -9.46
C HIS A 93 10.81 -5.36 -9.24
N ALA A 94 11.45 -4.88 -10.31
CA ALA A 94 12.79 -4.33 -10.22
C ALA A 94 12.77 -2.97 -9.50
N PHE A 95 13.67 -2.82 -8.51
CA PHE A 95 13.96 -1.52 -7.92
C PHE A 95 15.04 -0.80 -8.74
N ASN A 96 16.07 -1.54 -9.15
CA ASN A 96 17.13 -1.12 -10.06
C ASN A 96 17.71 -2.33 -10.80
N ASP A 97 18.81 -2.17 -11.53
CA ASP A 97 19.39 -3.23 -12.37
C ASP A 97 19.86 -4.47 -11.59
N THR A 98 20.09 -4.34 -10.28
CA THR A 98 20.67 -5.41 -9.45
C THR A 98 19.79 -5.79 -8.25
N HIS A 99 18.69 -5.07 -8.02
CA HIS A 99 17.86 -5.23 -6.82
C HIS A 99 16.38 -5.36 -7.17
N GLN A 100 15.71 -6.31 -6.53
CA GLN A 100 14.29 -6.62 -6.71
C GLN A 100 13.52 -6.39 -5.39
N HIS A 101 12.25 -6.05 -5.51
CA HIS A 101 11.30 -6.09 -4.40
C HIS A 101 10.28 -7.21 -4.61
N ILE A 102 9.94 -7.91 -3.54
CA ILE A 102 8.76 -8.77 -3.45
C ILE A 102 7.78 -8.03 -2.54
N ASP A 103 6.69 -7.56 -3.13
CA ASP A 103 5.67 -6.79 -2.42
C ASP A 103 4.47 -7.66 -2.03
N LEU A 104 4.07 -7.56 -0.77
CA LEU A 104 2.84 -8.13 -0.24
C LEU A 104 1.80 -7.01 -0.22
N SER A 105 0.88 -7.04 -1.18
CA SER A 105 -0.13 -5.99 -1.35
C SER A 105 -1.44 -6.35 -0.66
N TYR A 106 -1.97 -5.42 0.14
CA TYR A 106 -3.22 -5.58 0.89
C TYR A 106 -4.29 -4.62 0.38
N ILE A 107 -5.55 -4.97 0.63
CA ILE A 107 -6.67 -4.04 0.47
C ILE A 107 -7.18 -3.70 1.86
N ALA A 108 -7.36 -2.41 2.13
CA ALA A 108 -7.95 -1.93 3.37
C ALA A 108 -9.17 -1.07 3.08
N LYS A 109 -10.14 -1.09 3.98
CA LYS A 109 -11.27 -0.16 4.01
C LYS A 109 -11.07 0.80 5.17
N ALA A 110 -10.90 2.08 4.90
CA ALA A 110 -10.79 3.10 5.94
C ALA A 110 -12.14 3.35 6.63
N HIS A 111 -12.10 3.75 7.89
CA HIS A 111 -13.25 4.18 8.68
C HIS A 111 -13.29 5.71 8.83
N THR A 112 -12.21 6.39 8.47
CA THR A 112 -12.07 7.84 8.48
C THR A 112 -11.41 8.31 7.20
N ASP A 113 -11.71 9.52 6.78
CA ASP A 113 -11.05 10.20 5.65
C ASP A 113 -9.98 11.21 6.11
N THR A 114 -9.83 11.37 7.43
CA THR A 114 -8.83 12.26 8.02
C THR A 114 -7.43 11.70 7.84
N LEU A 115 -6.56 12.49 7.21
CA LEU A 115 -5.16 12.15 6.95
C LEU A 115 -4.24 13.03 7.76
N THR A 116 -3.01 12.56 7.97
CA THR A 116 -1.94 13.40 8.49
C THR A 116 -1.56 14.51 7.50
N GLU A 117 -0.73 15.45 7.93
CA GLU A 117 -0.04 16.34 6.99
C GLU A 117 0.85 15.52 6.05
N THR A 118 1.18 16.09 4.88
CA THR A 118 2.03 15.43 3.90
C THR A 118 3.30 14.86 4.56
N PRO A 119 3.54 13.54 4.47
CA PRO A 119 4.65 12.92 5.18
C PRO A 119 6.01 13.31 4.59
N ASP A 120 7.06 13.12 5.37
CA ASP A 120 8.43 13.31 4.90
C ASP A 120 8.72 12.42 3.67
N GLY A 121 9.37 13.01 2.66
CA GLY A 121 9.68 12.28 1.41
C GLY A 121 8.56 12.25 0.39
N ALA A 122 7.37 12.75 0.72
CA ALA A 122 6.25 12.93 -0.21
C ALA A 122 6.05 14.40 -0.60
N ASP A 123 5.45 14.63 -1.75
CA ASP A 123 5.01 15.96 -2.22
C ASP A 123 3.52 16.18 -1.93
N ASP A 124 2.74 15.12 -1.87
CA ASP A 124 1.30 15.19 -1.63
C ASP A 124 0.76 13.85 -1.12
N ILE A 125 -0.40 13.88 -0.46
CA ILE A 125 -1.19 12.72 -0.06
C ILE A 125 -2.67 13.05 -0.27
N ARG A 126 -3.41 12.18 -0.96
CA ARG A 126 -4.85 12.42 -1.20
C ARG A 126 -5.66 11.18 -1.52
N TRP A 127 -6.95 11.31 -1.31
CA TRP A 127 -7.98 10.41 -1.80
C TRP A 127 -8.27 10.69 -3.27
N CYS A 128 -7.92 9.75 -4.15
CA CYS A 128 -8.01 9.91 -5.60
C CYS A 128 -9.19 9.15 -6.18
N THR A 129 -9.94 9.79 -7.05
CA THR A 129 -10.96 9.16 -7.89
C THR A 129 -10.31 8.44 -9.07
N LEU A 130 -11.05 7.52 -9.71
CA LEU A 130 -10.57 6.86 -10.93
C LEU A 130 -10.24 7.85 -12.05
N ALA A 131 -11.02 8.95 -12.17
CA ALA A 131 -10.76 9.99 -13.17
C ALA A 131 -9.40 10.67 -12.93
N GLU A 132 -9.11 11.04 -11.68
CA GLU A 132 -7.81 11.62 -11.30
C GLU A 132 -6.65 10.64 -11.55
N LEU A 133 -6.83 9.35 -11.26
CA LEU A 133 -5.81 8.32 -11.54
C LEU A 133 -5.50 8.20 -13.04
N LYS A 134 -6.51 8.30 -13.89
CA LYS A 134 -6.36 8.32 -15.36
C LYS A 134 -5.66 9.59 -15.85
N ASP A 135 -5.95 10.73 -15.23
CA ASP A 135 -5.25 11.98 -15.54
C ASP A 135 -3.76 11.89 -15.15
N PHE A 136 -3.44 11.26 -14.02
CA PHE A 136 -2.05 11.00 -13.64
C PHE A 136 -1.32 10.10 -14.65
N ALA A 137 -2.00 9.15 -15.25
CA ALA A 137 -1.42 8.32 -16.32
C ALA A 137 -1.10 9.14 -17.58
N THR A 138 -1.96 10.09 -17.91
CA THR A 138 -1.76 10.99 -19.07
C THR A 138 -0.53 11.87 -18.89
N SER A 139 -0.22 12.30 -17.66
CA SER A 139 0.95 13.11 -17.32
C SER A 139 2.17 12.30 -16.87
N ASP A 140 2.14 10.98 -17.02
CA ASP A 140 3.18 10.04 -16.57
C ASP A 140 3.48 10.15 -15.05
N GLU A 141 2.45 10.45 -14.25
CA GLU A 141 2.57 10.58 -12.80
C GLU A 141 2.10 9.33 -12.01
N ILE A 142 1.76 8.25 -12.69
CA ILE A 142 1.44 6.95 -12.10
C ILE A 142 1.98 5.82 -13.00
N PHE A 143 2.45 4.73 -12.38
CA PHE A 143 2.85 3.56 -13.16
C PHE A 143 1.63 2.86 -13.76
N PRO A 144 1.72 2.32 -15.00
CA PRO A 144 0.62 1.60 -15.63
C PRO A 144 0.08 0.45 -14.78
N ASP A 145 0.94 -0.31 -14.13
CA ASP A 145 0.53 -1.43 -13.27
C ASP A 145 -0.20 -0.95 -12.02
N THR A 146 0.27 0.14 -11.41
CA THR A 146 -0.42 0.77 -10.26
C THR A 146 -1.83 1.21 -10.65
N LEU A 147 -1.98 1.90 -11.78
CA LEU A 147 -3.31 2.29 -12.28
C LEU A 147 -4.19 1.06 -12.50
N HIS A 148 -3.66 0.03 -13.15
CA HIS A 148 -4.42 -1.19 -13.43
C HIS A 148 -4.93 -1.88 -12.16
N ILE A 149 -4.09 -1.95 -11.13
CA ILE A 149 -4.48 -2.50 -9.82
C ILE A 149 -5.52 -1.60 -9.15
N CYS A 150 -5.35 -0.28 -9.20
CA CYS A 150 -6.35 0.67 -8.66
C CYS A 150 -7.71 0.51 -9.32
N GLU A 151 -7.76 0.38 -10.64
CA GLU A 151 -9.00 0.12 -11.39
C GLU A 151 -9.66 -1.19 -10.93
N TRP A 152 -8.86 -2.24 -10.80
CA TRP A 152 -9.35 -3.54 -10.34
C TRP A 152 -9.91 -3.47 -8.91
N VAL A 153 -9.18 -2.83 -7.96
CA VAL A 153 -9.62 -2.68 -6.57
C VAL A 153 -10.92 -1.90 -6.49
N LEU A 154 -11.01 -0.76 -7.20
CA LEU A 154 -12.23 0.06 -7.23
C LEU A 154 -13.42 -0.70 -7.82
N SER A 155 -13.20 -1.56 -8.81
CA SER A 155 -14.25 -2.38 -9.41
C SER A 155 -14.82 -3.44 -8.46
N LYS A 156 -14.05 -3.88 -7.46
CA LYS A 156 -14.47 -4.89 -6.47
C LYS A 156 -15.14 -4.28 -5.24
N ALA A 157 -14.93 -2.99 -5.02
CA ALA A 157 -15.44 -2.25 -3.86
C ALA A 157 -16.89 -1.75 -4.02
N LEU A 158 -17.47 -1.91 -5.19
CA LEU A 158 -18.84 -1.46 -5.55
C LEU A 158 -19.86 -2.57 -5.36
#